data_635cd8edc19cb71408406628a9ee1b56
#
_entry.id   635cd8edc19cb71408406628a9ee1b56
#
_cell.length_a   1.000
_cell.length_b   1.000
_cell.length_c   1.000
_cell.angle_alpha   90.00
_cell.angle_beta   90.00
_cell.angle_gamma   90.00
#
_symmetry.space_group_name_H-M   'P 1'
#
loop_
_entity.id
_entity.type
_entity.pdbx_description
1 polymer ?
#
loop_
_entity_poly.entity_id
_entity_poly.type
_entity_poly.pdbx_seq_one_letter_code
_entity_poly.pdbx_strand_id
1 'polypeptide(L)'
;MRKLIAAIFLAAFAGAPARAADKPTLAVGDPAPKLKVTAWVQGEEVKDFAAGKVYVVEFWATWCGPCIAAMPHLVELQEEFKKDLVVIGLTSKDSNGNNKESVDKFLEKNKAKFTYRFAFCEDRDTDKAYMEAAKQDGIPCSFVVDKTGKIAYIGHPMELDLVLPKVVAGTWKGKEDIEAIEKSNKDLEAIMELAEKKPEEALPKLAAFELTNPLKAKQDMFGVQKMVLLMKSKKYDEAKVVGESLLAKSVAKKTPMPGAYTGMILADKELNPDKKNLDLALKALDMAISFDDKNIGLFLAALELQLALGDKAKAAEFGKKAVAASMDKQKAQVEKIVEAKLKDGK
;
A
#
# COMPACT_ATOMS: atom_id res chain seq x y z
N MET A 1 16.52 7.17 7.04
CA MET A 1 15.74 6.54 5.98
C MET A 1 15.99 5.04 5.77
N ARG A 2 17.16 4.47 6.10
CA ARG A 2 17.29 3.00 6.22
C ARG A 2 16.11 2.33 6.93
N LYS A 3 15.52 3.00 7.94
CA LYS A 3 14.32 2.52 8.66
C LYS A 3 12.99 2.87 7.99
N LEU A 4 12.91 3.85 7.07
CA LEU A 4 11.65 4.17 6.37
C LEU A 4 11.51 3.36 5.07
N ILE A 5 12.58 3.22 4.29
CA ILE A 5 12.58 2.34 3.11
C ILE A 5 12.61 0.87 3.54
N ALA A 6 13.35 0.52 4.61
CA ALA A 6 13.28 -0.81 5.23
C ALA A 6 11.93 -1.11 5.89
N ALA A 7 11.19 -0.10 6.40
CA ALA A 7 9.86 -0.32 6.94
C ALA A 7 8.80 -0.55 5.84
N ILE A 8 9.05 -0.09 4.61
CA ILE A 8 8.24 -0.46 3.45
C ILE A 8 8.56 -1.90 3.00
N PHE A 9 9.79 -2.39 3.26
CA PHE A 9 10.24 -3.74 2.89
C PHE A 9 10.06 -4.80 3.98
N LEU A 10 9.89 -4.41 5.25
CA LEU A 10 9.82 -5.33 6.39
C LEU A 10 8.47 -5.25 7.13
N ALA A 11 7.36 -5.20 6.43
CA ALA A 11 6.13 -5.80 6.93
C ALA A 11 6.16 -7.31 6.62
N ALA A 12 7.33 -7.92 6.77
CA ALA A 12 7.47 -9.36 6.74
C ALA A 12 7.25 -9.88 8.17
N PHE A 13 6.28 -10.72 8.32
CA PHE A 13 6.03 -11.66 9.39
C PHE A 13 7.29 -11.98 10.23
N ALA A 14 7.52 -11.26 11.30
CA ALA A 14 8.31 -11.76 12.41
C ALA A 14 7.44 -12.77 13.16
N GLY A 15 7.55 -14.02 12.79
CA GLY A 15 6.88 -15.13 13.48
C GLY A 15 7.30 -15.17 14.94
N ALA A 16 6.40 -14.84 15.84
CA ALA A 16 6.48 -15.24 17.22
C ALA A 16 6.44 -16.78 17.30
N PRO A 17 7.10 -17.42 18.28
CA PRO A 17 7.11 -18.87 18.39
C PRO A 17 5.70 -19.39 18.53
N ALA A 18 5.30 -20.28 17.63
CA ALA A 18 3.99 -20.89 17.59
C ALA A 18 3.74 -21.68 18.88
N ARG A 19 2.96 -21.09 19.79
CA ARG A 19 2.12 -21.84 20.73
C ARG A 19 1.20 -22.66 19.85
N ALA A 20 0.95 -23.94 20.18
CA ALA A 20 0.04 -24.81 19.44
C ALA A 20 -1.30 -24.08 19.24
N ALA A 21 -1.44 -23.47 18.09
CA ALA A 21 -2.55 -22.56 17.83
C ALA A 21 -3.73 -23.41 17.37
N ASP A 22 -4.86 -23.29 18.05
CA ASP A 22 -6.13 -23.79 17.55
C ASP A 22 -6.28 -23.43 16.07
N LYS A 23 -6.78 -24.35 15.26
CA LYS A 23 -7.01 -24.08 13.82
C LYS A 23 -7.93 -22.87 13.65
N PRO A 24 -7.74 -22.03 12.62
CA PRO A 24 -8.70 -20.98 12.32
C PRO A 24 -10.11 -21.61 12.12
N THR A 25 -11.12 -20.93 12.62
CA THR A 25 -12.53 -21.36 12.47
C THR A 25 -13.17 -20.80 11.22
N LEU A 26 -12.47 -19.91 10.50
CA LEU A 26 -12.81 -19.44 9.16
C LEU A 26 -11.58 -19.55 8.25
N ALA A 27 -11.74 -20.22 7.12
CA ALA A 27 -10.70 -20.47 6.14
C ALA A 27 -11.20 -20.31 4.70
N VAL A 28 -10.27 -20.31 3.75
CA VAL A 28 -10.59 -20.35 2.32
C VAL A 28 -11.39 -21.62 2.01
N GLY A 29 -12.51 -21.46 1.30
CA GLY A 29 -13.48 -22.49 0.97
C GLY A 29 -14.70 -22.54 1.89
N ASP A 30 -14.63 -21.91 3.08
CA ASP A 30 -15.77 -21.84 3.99
C ASP A 30 -16.83 -20.85 3.50
N PRO A 31 -18.12 -21.03 3.87
CA PRO A 31 -19.13 -20.00 3.65
C PRO A 31 -18.75 -18.68 4.32
N ALA A 32 -18.87 -17.58 3.61
CA ALA A 32 -18.60 -16.26 4.17
C ALA A 32 -19.64 -15.91 5.25
N PRO A 33 -19.21 -15.50 6.46
CA PRO A 33 -20.14 -15.06 7.49
C PRO A 33 -20.95 -13.83 7.04
N LYS A 34 -22.19 -13.70 7.52
CA LYS A 34 -22.98 -12.48 7.28
C LYS A 34 -22.31 -11.28 7.93
N LEU A 35 -22.37 -10.15 7.25
CA LEU A 35 -21.90 -8.89 7.81
C LEU A 35 -22.90 -8.41 8.87
N LYS A 36 -22.41 -8.23 10.08
CA LYS A 36 -23.15 -7.60 11.18
C LYS A 36 -22.57 -6.22 11.37
N VAL A 37 -23.21 -5.21 10.82
CA VAL A 37 -22.75 -3.82 10.88
C VAL A 37 -23.76 -2.94 11.62
N THR A 38 -23.28 -1.97 12.34
CA THR A 38 -24.12 -1.01 13.06
C THR A 38 -24.66 0.05 12.11
N ALA A 39 -23.88 0.44 11.11
CA ALA A 39 -24.27 1.47 10.14
C ALA A 39 -23.54 1.30 8.81
N TRP A 40 -24.26 1.51 7.72
CA TRP A 40 -23.69 1.80 6.42
C TRP A 40 -23.41 3.29 6.32
N VAL A 41 -22.13 3.65 6.26
CA VAL A 41 -21.69 5.05 6.30
C VAL A 41 -21.70 5.66 4.90
N GLN A 42 -21.44 4.82 3.89
CA GLN A 42 -21.45 5.23 2.49
C GLN A 42 -21.90 4.08 1.59
N GLY A 43 -22.65 4.40 0.54
CA GLY A 43 -23.16 3.44 -0.45
C GLY A 43 -24.36 2.63 0.06
N GLU A 44 -24.81 1.71 -0.77
CA GLU A 44 -25.97 0.86 -0.47
C GLU A 44 -25.62 -0.26 0.49
N GLU A 45 -26.57 -0.62 1.36
CA GLU A 45 -26.46 -1.75 2.27
C GLU A 45 -26.30 -3.07 1.51
N VAL A 46 -25.42 -3.94 2.03
CA VAL A 46 -25.29 -5.34 1.61
C VAL A 46 -25.85 -6.22 2.73
N LYS A 47 -27.07 -6.67 2.57
CA LYS A 47 -27.74 -7.55 3.54
C LYS A 47 -27.21 -8.97 3.52
N ASP A 48 -26.98 -9.48 2.32
CA ASP A 48 -26.44 -10.81 2.05
C ASP A 48 -25.55 -10.78 0.81
N PHE A 49 -24.61 -11.70 0.71
CA PHE A 49 -23.79 -11.85 -0.48
C PHE A 49 -24.64 -12.48 -1.60
N ALA A 50 -24.97 -11.68 -2.61
CA ALA A 50 -25.80 -12.13 -3.72
C ALA A 50 -25.05 -13.15 -4.59
N ALA A 51 -25.71 -14.26 -4.92
CA ALA A 51 -25.15 -15.24 -5.82
C ALA A 51 -24.77 -14.62 -7.19
N GLY A 52 -23.65 -15.05 -7.75
CA GLY A 52 -23.14 -14.53 -9.01
C GLY A 52 -22.33 -13.23 -8.90
N LYS A 53 -22.20 -12.66 -7.70
CA LYS A 53 -21.35 -11.49 -7.42
C LYS A 53 -20.13 -11.88 -6.60
N VAL A 54 -19.03 -11.18 -6.81
CA VAL A 54 -17.80 -11.24 -6.00
C VAL A 54 -17.82 -10.07 -5.03
N TYR A 55 -17.39 -10.30 -3.80
CA TYR A 55 -17.27 -9.25 -2.80
C TYR A 55 -15.84 -9.19 -2.27
N VAL A 56 -15.35 -7.99 -2.00
CA VAL A 56 -14.14 -7.73 -1.19
C VAL A 56 -14.59 -7.06 0.08
N VAL A 57 -14.40 -7.71 1.22
CA VAL A 57 -14.57 -7.11 2.55
C VAL A 57 -13.19 -6.73 3.05
N GLU A 58 -12.90 -5.42 3.04
CA GLU A 58 -11.62 -4.85 3.41
C GLU A 58 -11.67 -4.28 4.81
N PHE A 59 -10.86 -4.83 5.72
CA PHE A 59 -10.76 -4.35 7.10
C PHE A 59 -9.74 -3.22 7.21
N TRP A 60 -10.18 -2.08 7.76
CA TRP A 60 -9.40 -0.86 7.85
C TRP A 60 -9.68 -0.03 9.10
N ALA A 61 -8.90 1.02 9.36
CA ALA A 61 -9.17 2.01 10.39
C ALA A 61 -8.68 3.41 9.96
N THR A 62 -9.22 4.45 10.55
CA THR A 62 -8.88 5.85 10.22
C THR A 62 -7.44 6.23 10.53
N TRP A 63 -6.79 5.53 11.44
CA TRP A 63 -5.38 5.70 11.80
C TRP A 63 -4.42 4.78 11.01
N CYS A 64 -4.96 3.83 10.22
CA CYS A 64 -4.18 2.87 9.45
C CYS A 64 -3.68 3.50 8.14
N GLY A 65 -2.49 4.07 8.16
CA GLY A 65 -1.86 4.66 6.97
C GLY A 65 -1.78 3.71 5.77
N PRO A 66 -1.29 2.46 5.91
CA PRO A 66 -1.28 1.49 4.81
C PRO A 66 -2.67 1.16 4.24
N CYS A 67 -3.71 1.10 5.10
CA CYS A 67 -5.08 0.90 4.64
C CYS A 67 -5.54 2.05 3.72
N ILE A 68 -5.32 3.29 4.17
CA ILE A 68 -5.69 4.50 3.41
C ILE A 68 -4.92 4.55 2.09
N ALA A 69 -3.65 4.14 2.09
CA ALA A 69 -2.84 4.07 0.87
C ALA A 69 -3.34 3.03 -0.14
N ALA A 70 -3.99 1.95 0.31
CA ALA A 70 -4.58 0.93 -0.55
C ALA A 70 -5.97 1.31 -1.12
N MET A 71 -6.69 2.28 -0.50
CA MET A 71 -8.05 2.65 -0.93
C MET A 71 -8.18 3.09 -2.39
N PRO A 72 -7.26 3.90 -2.97
CA PRO A 72 -7.34 4.24 -4.39
C PRO A 72 -7.29 3.01 -5.30
N HIS A 73 -6.47 2.02 -4.95
CA HIS A 73 -6.38 0.76 -5.69
C HIS A 73 -7.69 -0.04 -5.61
N LEU A 74 -8.36 -0.07 -4.45
CA LEU A 74 -9.68 -0.69 -4.30
C LEU A 74 -10.76 0.01 -5.14
N VAL A 75 -10.67 1.34 -5.30
CA VAL A 75 -11.55 2.08 -6.23
C VAL A 75 -11.31 1.64 -7.68
N GLU A 76 -10.05 1.50 -8.09
CA GLU A 76 -9.70 1.03 -9.45
C GLU A 76 -10.25 -0.37 -9.71
N LEU A 77 -10.05 -1.30 -8.78
CA LEU A 77 -10.58 -2.67 -8.89
C LEU A 77 -12.12 -2.68 -8.93
N GLN A 78 -12.78 -1.84 -8.11
CA GLN A 78 -14.24 -1.71 -8.14
C GLN A 78 -14.72 -1.21 -9.52
N GLU A 79 -14.01 -0.27 -10.16
CA GLU A 79 -14.36 0.22 -11.50
C GLU A 79 -14.04 -0.80 -12.60
N GLU A 80 -12.90 -1.49 -12.50
CA GLU A 80 -12.50 -2.52 -13.47
C GLU A 80 -13.51 -3.66 -13.53
N PHE A 81 -13.95 -4.15 -12.37
CA PHE A 81 -14.87 -5.30 -12.25
C PHE A 81 -16.29 -4.90 -11.85
N LYS A 82 -16.71 -3.66 -12.03
CA LYS A 82 -17.96 -3.08 -11.49
C LYS A 82 -19.23 -3.88 -11.73
N LYS A 83 -19.32 -4.66 -12.79
CA LYS A 83 -20.47 -5.54 -13.06
C LYS A 83 -20.50 -6.76 -12.16
N ASP A 84 -19.37 -7.23 -11.70
CA ASP A 84 -19.20 -8.48 -10.99
C ASP A 84 -18.71 -8.30 -9.55
N LEU A 85 -18.10 -7.17 -9.21
CA LEU A 85 -17.44 -6.90 -7.94
C LEU A 85 -18.16 -5.84 -7.11
N VAL A 86 -18.24 -6.09 -5.81
CA VAL A 86 -18.66 -5.14 -4.78
C VAL A 86 -17.56 -5.04 -3.73
N VAL A 87 -16.98 -3.86 -3.56
CA VAL A 87 -16.00 -3.57 -2.51
C VAL A 87 -16.68 -2.94 -1.30
N ILE A 88 -16.35 -3.41 -0.11
CA ILE A 88 -16.87 -2.96 1.18
C ILE A 88 -15.69 -2.69 2.10
N GLY A 89 -15.45 -1.43 2.46
CA GLY A 89 -14.54 -1.05 3.52
C GLY A 89 -15.24 -1.20 4.87
N LEU A 90 -14.86 -2.20 5.65
CA LEU A 90 -15.43 -2.45 6.96
C LEU A 90 -14.47 -2.00 8.04
N THR A 91 -14.97 -1.22 8.98
CA THR A 91 -14.17 -0.74 10.10
C THR A 91 -14.96 -0.83 11.41
N SER A 92 -14.26 -1.04 12.50
CA SER A 92 -14.88 -1.20 13.82
C SER A 92 -14.31 -0.22 14.81
N LYS A 93 -15.09 0.02 15.88
CA LYS A 93 -14.60 0.78 17.03
C LYS A 93 -13.40 0.08 17.65
N ASP A 94 -12.38 0.86 18.01
CA ASP A 94 -11.18 0.38 18.68
C ASP A 94 -10.67 1.31 19.79
N SER A 95 -9.60 0.89 20.46
CA SER A 95 -8.94 1.68 21.51
C SER A 95 -8.00 2.78 20.97
N ASN A 96 -7.73 2.79 19.66
CA ASN A 96 -6.82 3.74 19.02
C ASN A 96 -7.55 4.99 18.49
N GLY A 97 -8.82 5.15 18.86
CA GLY A 97 -9.64 6.31 18.51
C GLY A 97 -10.46 6.15 17.24
N ASN A 98 -10.48 4.95 16.64
CA ASN A 98 -11.40 4.65 15.55
C ASN A 98 -12.81 4.47 16.12
N ASN A 99 -13.70 5.38 15.79
CA ASN A 99 -15.09 5.37 16.21
C ASN A 99 -15.99 5.95 15.11
N LYS A 100 -17.30 5.85 15.26
CA LYS A 100 -18.26 6.30 14.24
C LYS A 100 -18.01 7.76 13.80
N GLU A 101 -17.74 8.66 14.75
CA GLU A 101 -17.51 10.08 14.47
C GLU A 101 -16.24 10.30 13.63
N SER A 102 -15.13 9.62 14.00
CA SER A 102 -13.87 9.71 13.26
C SER A 102 -14.00 9.14 11.84
N VAL A 103 -14.75 8.05 11.68
CA VAL A 103 -15.04 7.44 10.39
C VAL A 103 -15.90 8.35 9.52
N ASP A 104 -16.95 8.95 10.07
CA ASP A 104 -17.80 9.90 9.35
C ASP A 104 -17.01 11.11 8.84
N LYS A 105 -16.20 11.72 9.71
CA LYS A 105 -15.34 12.85 9.34
C LYS A 105 -14.33 12.49 8.24
N PHE A 106 -13.74 11.29 8.33
CA PHE A 106 -12.81 10.80 7.34
C PHE A 106 -13.49 10.61 5.98
N LEU A 107 -14.64 9.95 5.95
CA LEU A 107 -15.37 9.68 4.70
C LEU A 107 -15.99 10.95 4.10
N GLU A 108 -16.53 11.84 4.90
CA GLU A 108 -17.04 13.13 4.42
C GLU A 108 -15.97 13.90 3.63
N LYS A 109 -14.74 13.93 4.17
CA LYS A 109 -13.60 14.57 3.51
C LYS A 109 -13.13 13.86 2.25
N ASN A 110 -13.31 12.54 2.17
CA ASN A 110 -12.72 11.70 1.12
C ASN A 110 -13.75 11.03 0.20
N LYS A 111 -15.07 11.28 0.35
CA LYS A 111 -16.14 10.62 -0.41
C LYS A 111 -16.02 10.71 -1.93
N ALA A 112 -15.40 11.78 -2.43
CA ALA A 112 -15.16 11.97 -3.86
C ALA A 112 -13.99 11.12 -4.37
N LYS A 113 -13.09 10.66 -3.46
CA LYS A 113 -11.93 9.85 -3.79
C LYS A 113 -12.22 8.36 -3.60
N PHE A 114 -12.95 7.99 -2.55
CA PHE A 114 -13.23 6.60 -2.19
C PHE A 114 -14.70 6.30 -2.42
N THR A 115 -15.02 5.82 -3.62
CA THR A 115 -16.39 5.72 -4.14
C THR A 115 -17.09 4.40 -3.86
N TYR A 116 -16.42 3.44 -3.21
CA TYR A 116 -17.02 2.15 -2.84
C TYR A 116 -17.79 2.22 -1.51
N ARG A 117 -18.37 1.11 -1.07
CA ARG A 117 -19.20 1.05 0.14
C ARG A 117 -18.36 1.06 1.41
N PHE A 118 -18.88 1.72 2.45
CA PHE A 118 -18.26 1.71 3.78
C PHE A 118 -19.28 1.37 4.86
N ALA A 119 -18.88 0.48 5.76
CA ALA A 119 -19.67 0.04 6.89
C ALA A 119 -18.90 0.18 8.21
N PHE A 120 -19.63 0.46 9.27
CA PHE A 120 -19.10 0.62 10.63
C PHE A 120 -19.74 -0.40 11.60
N CYS A 121 -18.92 -1.00 12.47
CA CYS A 121 -19.32 -1.96 13.47
C CYS A 121 -18.94 -1.46 14.87
N GLU A 122 -19.92 -1.19 15.73
CA GLU A 122 -19.67 -0.69 17.09
C GLU A 122 -19.19 -1.80 18.04
N ASP A 123 -19.76 -3.01 17.90
CA ASP A 123 -19.55 -4.17 18.80
C ASP A 123 -18.50 -5.16 18.30
N ARG A 124 -17.88 -4.90 17.15
CA ARG A 124 -16.87 -5.74 16.51
C ARG A 124 -17.34 -7.16 16.15
N ASP A 125 -18.65 -7.39 16.01
CA ASP A 125 -19.16 -8.73 15.69
C ASP A 125 -18.66 -9.26 14.34
N THR A 126 -18.52 -8.39 13.33
CA THR A 126 -17.94 -8.76 12.04
C THR A 126 -16.44 -9.01 12.12
N ASP A 127 -15.71 -8.23 12.93
CA ASP A 127 -14.27 -8.51 13.18
C ASP A 127 -14.05 -9.88 13.79
N LYS A 128 -14.87 -10.25 14.78
CA LYS A 128 -14.81 -11.59 15.40
C LYS A 128 -15.08 -12.69 14.40
N ALA A 129 -16.14 -12.50 13.55
CA ALA A 129 -16.54 -13.51 12.59
C ALA A 129 -15.53 -13.67 11.43
N TYR A 130 -14.74 -12.65 11.09
CA TYR A 130 -13.78 -12.66 10.01
C TYR A 130 -12.35 -12.67 10.52
N MET A 131 -11.86 -11.56 11.08
CA MET A 131 -10.48 -11.36 11.47
C MET A 131 -10.03 -12.35 12.55
N GLU A 132 -10.74 -12.37 13.68
CA GLU A 132 -10.40 -13.27 14.80
C GLU A 132 -10.59 -14.75 14.41
N ALA A 133 -11.70 -15.09 13.71
CA ALA A 133 -11.98 -16.45 13.26
C ALA A 133 -10.95 -16.96 12.25
N ALA A 134 -10.43 -16.09 11.39
CA ALA A 134 -9.36 -16.40 10.42
C ALA A 134 -7.95 -16.18 10.98
N LYS A 135 -7.80 -15.79 12.27
CA LYS A 135 -6.51 -15.48 12.93
C LYS A 135 -5.71 -14.43 12.19
N GLN A 136 -6.38 -13.38 11.73
CA GLN A 136 -5.75 -12.22 11.13
C GLN A 136 -5.56 -11.15 12.21
N ASP A 137 -4.31 -10.81 12.50
CA ASP A 137 -3.95 -9.92 13.62
C ASP A 137 -3.69 -8.48 13.19
N GLY A 138 -3.71 -8.20 11.88
CA GLY A 138 -3.35 -6.90 11.31
C GLY A 138 -4.27 -6.41 10.21
N ILE A 139 -4.27 -5.10 10.02
CA ILE A 139 -4.91 -4.40 8.91
C ILE A 139 -3.84 -3.65 8.10
N PRO A 140 -4.01 -3.51 6.76
CA PRO A 140 -5.16 -3.89 5.96
C PRO A 140 -5.28 -5.41 5.75
N CYS A 141 -6.50 -5.92 5.70
CA CYS A 141 -6.80 -7.32 5.40
C CYS A 141 -8.09 -7.42 4.58
N SER A 142 -8.00 -8.09 3.44
CA SER A 142 -9.11 -8.33 2.53
C SER A 142 -9.61 -9.77 2.61
N PHE A 143 -10.92 -9.93 2.67
CA PHE A 143 -11.61 -11.20 2.45
C PHE A 143 -12.34 -11.14 1.12
N VAL A 144 -11.99 -12.03 0.18
CA VAL A 144 -12.68 -12.13 -1.09
C VAL A 144 -13.74 -13.23 -0.98
N VAL A 145 -15.00 -12.87 -1.24
CA VAL A 145 -16.12 -13.80 -1.30
C VAL A 145 -16.44 -14.06 -2.77
N ASP A 146 -16.45 -15.32 -3.18
CA ASP A 146 -16.72 -15.72 -4.56
C ASP A 146 -18.20 -15.68 -4.93
N LYS A 147 -18.50 -15.96 -6.20
CA LYS A 147 -19.87 -15.99 -6.75
C LYS A 147 -20.81 -17.02 -6.11
N THR A 148 -20.27 -17.94 -5.29
CA THR A 148 -21.03 -18.95 -4.55
C THR A 148 -21.22 -18.59 -3.08
N GLY A 149 -20.71 -17.46 -2.63
CA GLY A 149 -20.77 -17.00 -1.24
C GLY A 149 -19.71 -17.62 -0.33
N LYS A 150 -18.62 -18.18 -0.88
CA LYS A 150 -17.52 -18.76 -0.12
C LYS A 150 -16.31 -17.83 -0.09
N ILE A 151 -15.52 -17.93 0.98
CA ILE A 151 -14.23 -17.24 1.07
C ILE A 151 -13.29 -17.84 0.02
N ALA A 152 -12.91 -17.03 -0.97
CA ALA A 152 -11.93 -17.39 -1.99
C ALA A 152 -10.49 -17.04 -1.59
N TYR A 153 -10.31 -15.92 -0.86
CA TYR A 153 -9.00 -15.43 -0.48
C TYR A 153 -9.08 -14.66 0.84
N ILE A 154 -8.02 -14.73 1.63
CA ILE A 154 -7.79 -13.94 2.84
C ILE A 154 -6.36 -13.42 2.76
N GLY A 155 -6.15 -12.09 2.83
CA GLY A 155 -4.81 -11.52 2.83
C GLY A 155 -4.76 -10.04 2.46
N HIS A 156 -3.58 -9.59 2.03
CA HIS A 156 -3.31 -8.18 1.80
C HIS A 156 -4.00 -7.66 0.53
N PRO A 157 -4.61 -6.44 0.53
CA PRO A 157 -5.32 -5.88 -0.63
C PRO A 157 -4.45 -5.71 -1.88
N MET A 158 -3.15 -5.53 -1.73
CA MET A 158 -2.23 -5.42 -2.88
C MET A 158 -2.08 -6.73 -3.68
N GLU A 159 -2.56 -7.87 -3.19
CA GLU A 159 -2.57 -9.13 -3.94
C GLU A 159 -3.85 -9.31 -4.76
N LEU A 160 -4.82 -8.43 -4.61
CA LEU A 160 -6.12 -8.54 -5.30
C LEU A 160 -6.00 -8.50 -6.83
N ASP A 161 -4.97 -7.86 -7.38
CA ASP A 161 -4.65 -7.92 -8.84
C ASP A 161 -4.40 -9.34 -9.34
N LEU A 162 -3.91 -10.22 -8.46
CA LEU A 162 -3.63 -11.62 -8.80
C LEU A 162 -4.84 -12.53 -8.53
N VAL A 163 -5.71 -12.11 -7.62
CA VAL A 163 -6.85 -12.87 -7.12
C VAL A 163 -8.12 -12.60 -7.92
N LEU A 164 -8.52 -11.32 -8.01
CA LEU A 164 -9.83 -10.93 -8.55
C LEU A 164 -10.05 -11.35 -10.02
N PRO A 165 -9.09 -11.22 -10.94
CA PRO A 165 -9.30 -11.67 -12.31
C PRO A 165 -9.71 -13.14 -12.40
N LYS A 166 -9.11 -14.00 -11.58
CA LYS A 166 -9.40 -15.44 -11.55
C LYS A 166 -10.73 -15.75 -10.83
N VAL A 167 -11.02 -15.07 -9.71
CA VAL A 167 -12.26 -15.26 -8.96
C VAL A 167 -13.47 -14.79 -9.79
N VAL A 168 -13.36 -13.62 -10.42
CA VAL A 168 -14.41 -13.08 -11.29
C VAL A 168 -14.63 -13.97 -12.53
N ALA A 169 -13.55 -14.47 -13.14
CA ALA A 169 -13.63 -15.40 -14.27
C ALA A 169 -14.09 -16.83 -13.88
N GLY A 170 -14.16 -17.15 -12.57
CA GLY A 170 -14.49 -18.50 -12.10
C GLY A 170 -13.38 -19.54 -12.34
N THR A 171 -12.14 -19.09 -12.52
CA THR A 171 -10.96 -19.94 -12.74
C THR A 171 -10.04 -20.05 -11.52
N TRP A 172 -10.46 -19.46 -10.39
CA TRP A 172 -9.72 -19.51 -9.13
C TRP A 172 -9.71 -20.92 -8.53
N LYS A 173 -8.53 -21.43 -8.22
CA LYS A 173 -8.29 -22.79 -7.74
C LYS A 173 -8.03 -22.87 -6.22
N GLY A 174 -8.37 -21.81 -5.48
CA GLY A 174 -8.21 -21.76 -4.03
C GLY A 174 -6.75 -21.94 -3.60
N LYS A 175 -6.47 -23.03 -2.88
CA LYS A 175 -5.17 -23.28 -2.28
C LYS A 175 -4.01 -23.27 -3.28
N GLU A 176 -4.20 -23.84 -4.47
CA GLU A 176 -3.16 -23.88 -5.53
C GLU A 176 -2.72 -22.48 -5.94
N ASP A 177 -3.69 -21.57 -6.16
CA ASP A 177 -3.40 -20.18 -6.55
C ASP A 177 -2.78 -19.38 -5.39
N ILE A 178 -3.22 -19.62 -4.16
CA ILE A 178 -2.64 -18.99 -2.96
C ILE A 178 -1.17 -19.40 -2.80
N GLU A 179 -0.86 -20.70 -2.89
CA GLU A 179 0.51 -21.21 -2.82
C GLU A 179 1.39 -20.63 -3.93
N ALA A 180 0.85 -20.45 -5.14
CA ALA A 180 1.55 -19.81 -6.24
C ALA A 180 1.86 -18.33 -5.96
N ILE A 181 0.92 -17.58 -5.37
CA ILE A 181 1.12 -16.19 -4.95
C ILE A 181 2.18 -16.12 -3.85
N GLU A 182 2.07 -16.95 -2.81
CA GLU A 182 3.03 -17.00 -1.71
C GLU A 182 4.45 -17.33 -2.19
N LYS A 183 4.55 -18.31 -3.11
CA LYS A 183 5.83 -18.66 -3.72
C LYS A 183 6.41 -17.47 -4.49
N SER A 184 5.60 -16.81 -5.32
CA SER A 184 6.02 -15.63 -6.07
C SER A 184 6.50 -14.51 -5.15
N ASN A 185 5.82 -14.27 -4.02
CA ASN A 185 6.23 -13.28 -3.03
C ASN A 185 7.58 -13.64 -2.39
N LYS A 186 7.78 -14.90 -1.98
CA LYS A 186 9.05 -15.39 -1.42
C LYS A 186 10.20 -15.31 -2.43
N ASP A 187 9.95 -15.66 -3.68
CA ASP A 187 10.94 -15.56 -4.74
C ASP A 187 11.38 -14.10 -4.96
N LEU A 188 10.42 -13.16 -4.98
CA LEU A 188 10.72 -11.73 -5.11
C LEU A 188 11.47 -11.19 -3.88
N GLU A 189 11.05 -11.56 -2.67
CA GLU A 189 11.71 -11.20 -1.43
C GLU A 189 13.17 -11.65 -1.43
N ALA A 190 13.45 -12.90 -1.79
CA ALA A 190 14.80 -13.43 -1.90
C ALA A 190 15.66 -12.68 -2.93
N ILE A 191 15.07 -12.23 -4.05
CA ILE A 191 15.75 -11.38 -5.04
C ILE A 191 16.08 -10.02 -4.42
N MET A 192 15.16 -9.42 -3.67
CA MET A 192 15.38 -8.12 -3.04
C MET A 192 16.37 -8.19 -1.88
N GLU A 193 16.40 -9.27 -1.12
CA GLU A 193 17.45 -9.52 -0.12
C GLU A 193 18.85 -9.67 -0.76
N LEU A 194 18.92 -10.38 -1.89
CA LEU A 194 20.15 -10.46 -2.66
C LEU A 194 20.60 -9.09 -3.15
N ALA A 195 19.65 -8.24 -3.58
CA ALA A 195 19.91 -6.89 -4.06
C ALA A 195 20.54 -5.97 -3.00
N GLU A 196 20.35 -6.24 -1.70
CA GLU A 196 20.99 -5.48 -0.62
C GLU A 196 22.51 -5.70 -0.58
N LYS A 197 22.96 -6.90 -0.93
CA LYS A 197 24.37 -7.31 -0.82
C LYS A 197 25.08 -7.34 -2.17
N LYS A 198 24.38 -7.75 -3.22
CA LYS A 198 24.91 -8.04 -4.55
C LYS A 198 23.90 -7.62 -5.65
N PRO A 199 23.70 -6.32 -5.85
CA PRO A 199 22.70 -5.82 -6.78
C PRO A 199 22.91 -6.31 -8.22
N GLU A 200 24.15 -6.45 -8.68
CA GLU A 200 24.46 -6.94 -10.02
C GLU A 200 24.04 -8.41 -10.23
N GLU A 201 24.08 -9.25 -9.17
CA GLU A 201 23.62 -10.65 -9.24
C GLU A 201 22.08 -10.74 -9.16
N ALA A 202 21.43 -9.75 -8.53
CA ALA A 202 19.98 -9.70 -8.39
C ALA A 202 19.26 -9.26 -9.69
N LEU A 203 19.88 -8.39 -10.50
CA LEU A 203 19.28 -7.86 -11.73
C LEU A 203 18.80 -8.94 -12.72
N PRO A 204 19.65 -9.92 -13.13
CA PRO A 204 19.20 -10.95 -14.05
C PRO A 204 18.10 -11.84 -13.45
N LYS A 205 18.11 -12.05 -12.12
CA LYS A 205 17.05 -12.80 -11.42
C LYS A 205 15.73 -12.05 -11.43
N LEU A 206 15.76 -10.71 -11.22
CA LEU A 206 14.56 -9.88 -11.29
C LEU A 206 13.98 -9.86 -12.72
N ALA A 207 14.83 -9.79 -13.74
CA ALA A 207 14.41 -9.88 -15.15
C ALA A 207 13.75 -11.23 -15.47
N ALA A 208 14.31 -12.35 -14.99
CA ALA A 208 13.71 -13.66 -15.14
C ALA A 208 12.38 -13.78 -14.39
N PHE A 209 12.30 -13.21 -13.18
CA PHE A 209 11.07 -13.16 -12.39
C PHE A 209 9.96 -12.38 -13.12
N GLU A 210 10.28 -11.24 -13.71
CA GLU A 210 9.34 -10.40 -14.48
C GLU A 210 8.70 -11.18 -15.65
N LEU A 211 9.50 -11.99 -16.36
CA LEU A 211 9.02 -12.82 -17.46
C LEU A 211 8.07 -13.93 -16.99
N THR A 212 8.36 -14.54 -15.86
CA THR A 212 7.59 -15.68 -15.32
C THR A 212 6.39 -15.26 -14.47
N ASN A 213 6.34 -14.00 -14.01
CA ASN A 213 5.29 -13.44 -13.16
C ASN A 213 4.71 -12.13 -13.74
N PRO A 214 4.13 -12.14 -14.96
CA PRO A 214 3.76 -10.91 -15.67
C PRO A 214 2.67 -10.09 -14.96
N LEU A 215 1.77 -10.70 -14.19
CA LEU A 215 0.76 -9.99 -13.41
C LEU A 215 1.40 -9.28 -12.21
N LYS A 216 2.29 -9.96 -11.50
CA LYS A 216 3.06 -9.35 -10.38
C LYS A 216 3.93 -8.20 -10.88
N ALA A 217 4.55 -8.36 -12.04
CA ALA A 217 5.40 -7.34 -12.66
C ALA A 217 4.63 -6.06 -13.08
N LYS A 218 3.31 -6.13 -13.27
CA LYS A 218 2.48 -4.95 -13.54
C LYS A 218 2.16 -4.12 -12.30
N GLN A 219 2.30 -4.69 -11.11
CA GLN A 219 2.03 -3.97 -9.86
C GLN A 219 2.99 -2.79 -9.70
N ASP A 220 2.48 -1.68 -9.20
CA ASP A 220 3.26 -0.46 -9.04
C ASP A 220 4.44 -0.66 -8.08
N MET A 221 4.25 -1.46 -7.03
CA MET A 221 5.32 -1.78 -6.08
C MET A 221 6.46 -2.59 -6.71
N PHE A 222 6.19 -3.48 -7.67
CA PHE A 222 7.25 -4.15 -8.42
C PHE A 222 8.10 -3.15 -9.21
N GLY A 223 7.46 -2.16 -9.85
CA GLY A 223 8.16 -1.07 -10.52
C GLY A 223 9.07 -0.28 -9.57
N VAL A 224 8.59 0.01 -8.35
CA VAL A 224 9.37 0.67 -7.29
C VAL A 224 10.60 -0.18 -6.90
N GLN A 225 10.41 -1.48 -6.66
CA GLN A 225 11.49 -2.41 -6.32
C GLN A 225 12.53 -2.52 -7.44
N LYS A 226 12.06 -2.60 -8.70
CA LYS A 226 12.92 -2.61 -9.88
C LYS A 226 13.75 -1.34 -9.98
N MET A 227 13.14 -0.18 -9.74
CA MET A 227 13.84 1.11 -9.74
C MET A 227 14.93 1.17 -8.67
N VAL A 228 14.63 0.74 -7.43
CA VAL A 228 15.62 0.68 -6.34
C VAL A 228 16.81 -0.21 -6.72
N LEU A 229 16.56 -1.39 -7.28
CA LEU A 229 17.63 -2.29 -7.70
C LEU A 229 18.49 -1.70 -8.82
N LEU A 230 17.88 -1.06 -9.81
CA LEU A 230 18.59 -0.37 -10.89
C LEU A 230 19.46 0.77 -10.35
N MET A 231 18.96 1.55 -9.38
CA MET A 231 19.76 2.62 -8.73
C MET A 231 20.95 2.04 -7.97
N LYS A 232 20.76 0.95 -7.20
CA LYS A 232 21.85 0.24 -6.50
C LYS A 232 22.90 -0.31 -7.46
N SER A 233 22.49 -0.73 -8.65
CA SER A 233 23.38 -1.22 -9.72
C SER A 233 23.93 -0.11 -10.60
N LYS A 234 23.72 1.16 -10.26
CA LYS A 234 24.14 2.35 -11.03
C LYS A 234 23.63 2.39 -12.48
N LYS A 235 22.51 1.68 -12.75
CA LYS A 235 21.83 1.69 -14.06
C LYS A 235 20.82 2.83 -14.13
N TYR A 236 21.35 4.07 -14.09
CA TYR A 236 20.57 5.29 -13.91
C TYR A 236 19.60 5.58 -15.05
N ASP A 237 19.98 5.25 -16.29
CA ASP A 237 19.11 5.48 -17.46
C ASP A 237 17.93 4.50 -17.47
N GLU A 238 18.16 3.23 -17.14
CA GLU A 238 17.11 2.25 -16.99
C GLU A 238 16.17 2.61 -15.80
N ALA A 239 16.73 3.06 -14.69
CA ALA A 239 15.96 3.53 -13.53
C ALA A 239 15.09 4.75 -13.88
N LYS A 240 15.60 5.67 -14.72
CA LYS A 240 14.83 6.81 -15.22
C LYS A 240 13.59 6.38 -15.98
N VAL A 241 13.72 5.42 -16.90
CA VAL A 241 12.59 4.89 -17.68
C VAL A 241 11.51 4.31 -16.78
N VAL A 242 11.91 3.53 -15.75
CA VAL A 242 10.96 3.00 -14.76
C VAL A 242 10.30 4.12 -13.97
N GLY A 243 11.07 5.11 -13.52
CA GLY A 243 10.56 6.27 -12.79
C GLY A 243 9.57 7.10 -13.60
N GLU A 244 9.85 7.35 -14.88
CA GLU A 244 8.93 8.04 -15.79
C GLU A 244 7.61 7.29 -15.95
N SER A 245 7.67 5.95 -16.04
CA SER A 245 6.47 5.10 -16.09
C SER A 245 5.64 5.21 -14.79
N LEU A 246 6.27 5.15 -13.61
CA LEU A 246 5.60 5.31 -12.33
C LEU A 246 4.97 6.70 -12.19
N LEU A 247 5.66 7.74 -12.65
CA LEU A 247 5.14 9.11 -12.65
C LEU A 247 3.92 9.24 -13.57
N ALA A 248 3.99 8.67 -14.78
CA ALA A 248 2.88 8.68 -15.73
C ALA A 248 1.62 7.99 -15.16
N LYS A 249 1.79 6.87 -14.46
CA LYS A 249 0.69 6.19 -13.76
C LYS A 249 0.06 7.09 -12.69
N SER A 250 0.86 7.79 -11.88
CA SER A 250 0.34 8.73 -10.88
C SER A 250 -0.47 9.86 -11.49
N VAL A 251 -0.01 10.42 -12.60
CA VAL A 251 -0.74 11.47 -13.32
C VAL A 251 -2.07 10.95 -13.86
N ALA A 252 -2.06 9.77 -14.49
CA ALA A 252 -3.27 9.15 -15.04
C ALA A 252 -4.31 8.82 -13.97
N LYS A 253 -3.86 8.33 -12.82
CA LYS A 253 -4.71 7.95 -11.68
C LYS A 253 -5.06 9.12 -10.75
N LYS A 254 -4.47 10.30 -10.95
CA LYS A 254 -4.61 11.48 -10.06
C LYS A 254 -4.30 11.14 -8.59
N THR A 255 -3.23 10.40 -8.37
CA THR A 255 -2.78 9.96 -7.04
C THR A 255 -1.30 10.28 -6.84
N PRO A 256 -0.83 10.61 -5.62
CA PRO A 256 0.58 10.87 -5.40
C PRO A 256 1.45 9.63 -5.64
N MET A 257 0.94 8.44 -5.36
CA MET A 257 1.63 7.17 -5.56
C MET A 257 1.20 6.52 -6.89
N PRO A 258 2.07 5.84 -7.62
CA PRO A 258 3.46 5.44 -7.30
C PRO A 258 4.55 6.48 -7.65
N GLY A 259 4.21 7.60 -8.31
CA GLY A 259 5.19 8.61 -8.75
C GLY A 259 6.01 9.23 -7.62
N ALA A 260 5.40 9.41 -6.43
CA ALA A 260 6.11 9.89 -5.25
C ALA A 260 7.35 9.03 -4.90
N TYR A 261 7.27 7.71 -5.08
CA TYR A 261 8.42 6.83 -4.86
C TYR A 261 9.58 7.16 -5.81
N THR A 262 9.29 7.52 -7.07
CA THR A 262 10.33 7.99 -8.00
C THR A 262 11.10 9.18 -7.43
N GLY A 263 10.38 10.19 -6.95
CA GLY A 263 10.98 11.35 -6.34
C GLY A 263 11.79 11.02 -5.09
N MET A 264 11.26 10.18 -4.21
CA MET A 264 11.92 9.76 -2.97
C MET A 264 13.20 8.95 -3.24
N ILE A 265 13.18 8.01 -4.19
CA ILE A 265 14.34 7.18 -4.55
C ILE A 265 15.45 8.05 -5.15
N LEU A 266 15.10 8.97 -6.05
CA LEU A 266 16.09 9.84 -6.71
C LEU A 266 16.62 10.94 -5.78
N ALA A 267 15.87 11.35 -4.76
CA ALA A 267 16.31 12.31 -3.75
C ALA A 267 17.21 11.66 -2.67
N ASP A 268 17.17 10.34 -2.53
CA ASP A 268 17.91 9.61 -1.50
C ASP A 268 19.39 9.58 -1.80
N LYS A 269 20.23 10.13 -0.89
CA LYS A 269 21.69 10.24 -1.06
C LYS A 269 22.42 8.90 -1.06
N GLU A 270 21.86 7.85 -0.45
CA GLU A 270 22.46 6.51 -0.42
C GLU A 270 22.16 5.74 -1.72
N LEU A 271 20.94 5.90 -2.25
CA LEU A 271 20.53 5.27 -3.51
C LEU A 271 21.05 6.03 -4.73
N ASN A 272 21.19 7.35 -4.63
CA ASN A 272 21.61 8.24 -5.71
C ASN A 272 22.82 9.11 -5.32
N PRO A 273 23.96 8.49 -4.97
CA PRO A 273 25.15 9.25 -4.59
C PRO A 273 25.69 10.11 -5.74
N ASP A 274 25.47 9.69 -6.97
CA ASP A 274 25.92 10.39 -8.18
C ASP A 274 24.96 11.50 -8.64
N LYS A 275 23.89 11.76 -7.88
CA LYS A 275 22.88 12.82 -8.13
C LYS A 275 22.29 12.79 -9.54
N LYS A 276 22.00 11.60 -10.06
CA LYS A 276 21.43 11.42 -11.40
C LYS A 276 19.92 11.67 -11.42
N ASN A 277 19.40 12.18 -12.53
CA ASN A 277 17.96 12.33 -12.79
C ASN A 277 17.19 13.16 -11.73
N LEU A 278 17.85 14.18 -11.11
CA LEU A 278 17.23 15.04 -10.11
C LEU A 278 16.09 15.91 -10.68
N ASP A 279 16.10 16.17 -11.99
CA ASP A 279 15.01 16.82 -12.72
C ASP A 279 13.72 15.97 -12.70
N LEU A 280 13.85 14.66 -12.86
CA LEU A 280 12.73 13.73 -12.72
C LEU A 280 12.25 13.66 -11.27
N ALA A 281 13.18 13.66 -10.29
CA ALA A 281 12.83 13.71 -8.88
C ALA A 281 11.99 14.95 -8.55
N LEU A 282 12.38 16.11 -9.07
CA LEU A 282 11.65 17.36 -8.86
C LEU A 282 10.24 17.28 -9.42
N LYS A 283 10.08 16.87 -10.67
CA LYS A 283 8.75 16.67 -11.30
C LYS A 283 7.87 15.71 -10.50
N ALA A 284 8.45 14.60 -10.03
CA ALA A 284 7.72 13.57 -9.31
C ALA A 284 7.25 14.05 -7.93
N LEU A 285 8.09 14.77 -7.18
CA LEU A 285 7.73 15.31 -5.87
C LEU A 285 6.77 16.50 -5.97
N ASP A 286 6.97 17.40 -6.93
CA ASP A 286 6.05 18.53 -7.16
C ASP A 286 4.65 18.01 -7.51
N MET A 287 4.55 17.02 -8.40
CA MET A 287 3.29 16.36 -8.73
C MET A 287 2.66 15.69 -7.49
N ALA A 288 3.45 14.91 -6.74
CA ALA A 288 2.95 14.20 -5.57
C ALA A 288 2.42 15.16 -4.49
N ILE A 289 3.13 16.26 -4.23
CA ILE A 289 2.73 17.31 -3.29
C ILE A 289 1.47 18.02 -3.79
N SER A 290 1.27 18.19 -5.09
CA SER A 290 0.05 18.79 -5.63
C SER A 290 -1.21 17.95 -5.37
N PHE A 291 -1.07 16.64 -5.20
CA PHE A 291 -2.16 15.73 -4.84
C PHE A 291 -2.33 15.53 -3.32
N ASP A 292 -1.25 15.71 -2.54
CA ASP A 292 -1.26 15.56 -1.07
C ASP A 292 -0.32 16.59 -0.42
N ASP A 293 -0.83 17.79 -0.24
CA ASP A 293 -0.14 18.97 0.29
C ASP A 293 0.05 18.97 1.82
N LYS A 294 -0.26 17.83 2.48
CA LYS A 294 -0.11 17.63 3.93
C LYS A 294 0.75 16.42 4.27
N ASN A 295 1.35 15.79 3.31
CA ASN A 295 2.15 14.59 3.51
C ASN A 295 3.55 14.95 4.00
N ILE A 296 3.81 14.65 5.26
CA ILE A 296 5.12 14.90 5.92
C ILE A 296 6.26 14.21 5.16
N GLY A 297 6.03 12.97 4.70
CA GLY A 297 7.03 12.18 3.99
C GLY A 297 7.45 12.84 2.65
N LEU A 298 6.47 13.41 1.93
CA LEU A 298 6.73 14.14 0.68
C LEU A 298 7.54 15.42 0.94
N PHE A 299 7.23 16.17 1.99
CA PHE A 299 7.98 17.36 2.36
C PHE A 299 9.42 17.02 2.80
N LEU A 300 9.62 15.93 3.55
CA LEU A 300 10.95 15.48 3.92
C LEU A 300 11.78 15.01 2.71
N ALA A 301 11.15 14.33 1.74
CA ALA A 301 11.80 13.96 0.49
C ALA A 301 12.14 15.19 -0.36
N ALA A 302 11.24 16.17 -0.44
CA ALA A 302 11.51 17.44 -1.13
C ALA A 302 12.63 18.23 -0.45
N LEU A 303 12.73 18.23 0.88
CA LEU A 303 13.87 18.81 1.61
C LEU A 303 15.18 18.16 1.18
N GLU A 304 15.24 16.83 1.14
CA GLU A 304 16.46 16.10 0.72
C GLU A 304 16.83 16.39 -0.72
N LEU A 305 15.84 16.43 -1.62
CA LEU A 305 16.06 16.80 -3.01
C LEU A 305 16.67 18.21 -3.14
N GLN A 306 16.12 19.19 -2.40
CA GLN A 306 16.64 20.56 -2.46
C GLN A 306 18.08 20.65 -1.90
N LEU A 307 18.41 19.86 -0.87
CA LEU A 307 19.81 19.74 -0.41
C LEU A 307 20.71 19.13 -1.49
N ALA A 308 20.24 18.11 -2.20
CA ALA A 308 20.98 17.49 -3.31
C ALA A 308 21.22 18.46 -4.47
N LEU A 309 20.25 19.35 -4.73
CA LEU A 309 20.33 20.44 -5.72
C LEU A 309 21.15 21.64 -5.24
N GLY A 310 21.51 21.72 -3.96
CA GLY A 310 22.25 22.82 -3.36
C GLY A 310 21.39 24.01 -2.91
N ASP A 311 20.07 23.93 -3.01
CA ASP A 311 19.14 24.98 -2.59
C ASP A 311 18.73 24.84 -1.12
N LYS A 312 19.61 25.32 -0.22
CA LYS A 312 19.40 25.27 1.24
C LYS A 312 18.18 26.08 1.70
N ALA A 313 17.84 27.15 0.98
CA ALA A 313 16.70 28.00 1.35
C ALA A 313 15.39 27.24 1.13
N LYS A 314 15.20 26.62 -0.04
CA LYS A 314 14.03 25.77 -0.31
C LYS A 314 14.01 24.52 0.55
N ALA A 315 15.15 23.92 0.85
CA ALA A 315 15.23 22.81 1.77
C ALA A 315 14.66 23.17 3.16
N ALA A 316 15.05 24.34 3.70
CA ALA A 316 14.52 24.82 4.97
C ALA A 316 13.01 25.15 4.89
N GLU A 317 12.51 25.64 3.76
CA GLU A 317 11.09 25.86 3.53
C GLU A 317 10.29 24.54 3.61
N PHE A 318 10.73 23.49 2.91
CA PHE A 318 10.10 22.18 3.00
C PHE A 318 10.18 21.57 4.40
N GLY A 319 11.27 21.79 5.13
CA GLY A 319 11.38 21.41 6.53
C GLY A 319 10.30 22.06 7.39
N LYS A 320 10.05 23.37 7.22
CA LYS A 320 8.95 24.07 7.91
C LYS A 320 7.59 23.51 7.54
N LYS A 321 7.34 23.18 6.27
CA LYS A 321 6.09 22.55 5.80
C LYS A 321 5.90 21.17 6.45
N ALA A 322 6.94 20.35 6.56
CA ALA A 322 6.88 19.07 7.24
C ALA A 322 6.49 19.19 8.72
N VAL A 323 7.08 20.13 9.43
CA VAL A 323 6.76 20.42 10.84
C VAL A 323 5.32 20.93 10.98
N ALA A 324 4.89 21.84 10.10
CA ALA A 324 3.53 22.40 10.14
C ALA A 324 2.45 21.36 9.82
N ALA A 325 2.74 20.36 8.98
CA ALA A 325 1.84 19.27 8.64
C ALA A 325 1.75 18.18 9.72
N SER A 326 2.67 18.18 10.71
CA SER A 326 2.72 17.16 11.75
C SER A 326 1.70 17.41 12.85
N MET A 327 1.13 16.31 13.40
CA MET A 327 0.30 16.37 14.59
C MET A 327 1.14 16.69 15.83
N ASP A 328 0.55 17.31 16.86
CA ASP A 328 1.26 17.74 18.08
C ASP A 328 2.15 16.65 18.71
N LYS A 329 1.66 15.42 18.76
CA LYS A 329 2.43 14.26 19.29
C LYS A 329 3.66 13.89 18.46
N GLN A 330 3.71 14.26 17.18
CA GLN A 330 4.79 13.92 16.24
C GLN A 330 5.73 15.10 15.98
N LYS A 331 5.30 16.32 16.33
CA LYS A 331 5.95 17.57 15.95
C LYS A 331 7.42 17.62 16.40
N ALA A 332 7.69 17.35 17.67
CA ALA A 332 9.05 17.33 18.21
C ALA A 332 9.97 16.30 17.50
N GLN A 333 9.43 15.17 17.06
CA GLN A 333 10.19 14.17 16.33
C GLN A 333 10.50 14.65 14.90
N VAL A 334 9.52 15.26 14.22
CA VAL A 334 9.70 15.80 12.87
C VAL A 334 10.70 16.97 12.88
N GLU A 335 10.64 17.85 13.87
CA GLU A 335 11.62 18.93 14.07
C GLU A 335 13.06 18.39 14.17
N LYS A 336 13.29 17.38 15.01
CA LYS A 336 14.60 16.71 15.13
C LYS A 336 15.08 16.12 13.80
N ILE A 337 14.19 15.50 13.02
CA ILE A 337 14.53 14.94 11.71
C ILE A 337 14.94 16.07 10.75
N VAL A 338 14.18 17.16 10.69
CA VAL A 338 14.45 18.31 9.84
C VAL A 338 15.80 18.97 10.21
N GLU A 339 16.04 19.20 11.50
CA GLU A 339 17.30 19.77 11.99
C GLU A 339 18.51 18.89 11.62
N ALA A 340 18.40 17.57 11.82
CA ALA A 340 19.47 16.64 11.48
C ALA A 340 19.79 16.69 9.98
N LYS A 341 18.76 16.66 9.10
CA LYS A 341 18.95 16.72 7.65
C LYS A 341 19.57 18.03 7.19
N LEU A 342 19.16 19.18 7.75
CA LEU A 342 19.71 20.47 7.42
C LEU A 342 21.16 20.65 7.91
N LYS A 343 21.57 19.97 8.98
CA LYS A 343 22.98 19.93 9.45
C LYS A 343 23.84 19.05 8.55
N ASP A 344 23.33 17.89 8.12
CA ASP A 344 24.07 16.98 7.22
C ASP A 344 24.29 17.58 5.81
N GLY A 345 23.49 18.55 5.42
CA GLY A 345 23.63 19.29 4.17
C GLY A 345 24.61 20.49 4.20
N LYS A 346 25.34 20.66 5.34
CA LYS A 346 26.41 21.67 5.46
C LYS A 346 27.72 21.10 5.00
#